data_cc945cfdb24631ffedbe28f4fc62fb83
#
_entry.id   cc945cfdb24631ffedbe28f4fc62fb83
#
_cell.length_a   1.000
_cell.length_b   1.000
_cell.length_c   1.000
_cell.angle_alpha   90.00
_cell.angle_beta   90.00
_cell.angle_gamma   90.00
#
_symmetry.space_group_name_H-M   'P 1'
#
loop_
_entity.id
_entity.type
_entity.pdbx_description
1 polymer ?
#
loop_
_entity_poly.entity_id
_entity_poly.type
_entity_poly.pdbx_seq_one_letter_code
_entity_poly.pdbx_strand_id
1 'polypeptide(L)'
;ADKTIHIGEELTRGLGAGANPEIGCQAAEESRSEIREALAEADMVFVTAGEGGGTGTGAAPVVAEIAREEIGALTVGIVTKPFGFEGRVRRNQAEQGCDLLSQKVDTLIVIPNDRLLEVIDKKTSALDAFRIADDTLRQGIQGVTDLITIPGLINLDFADIRTVMKDAGTAMMGIGLSSGENRALDAAQQATNSALLEASIAGASRVLFSISGGPDLTLTEVDEAARTVEACADENANIIYGQIIDESMGDSVRITVIATGFKVNAPQQSAMDFNR
;
A
#
# COMPACT_ATOMS: atom_id res chain seq x y z
N ALA A 1 2.87 0.63 -19.97
CA ALA A 1 3.34 -0.69 -19.51
C ALA A 1 4.29 -1.25 -20.56
N ASP A 2 5.43 -1.78 -20.11
CA ASP A 2 6.46 -2.29 -21.02
C ASP A 2 6.10 -3.71 -21.52
N LYS A 3 5.30 -4.45 -20.74
CA LYS A 3 4.80 -5.77 -21.08
C LYS A 3 3.31 -5.87 -20.74
N THR A 4 2.53 -6.48 -21.65
CA THR A 4 1.10 -6.77 -21.44
C THR A 4 0.89 -8.27 -21.58
N ILE A 5 0.20 -8.88 -20.62
CA ILE A 5 -0.19 -10.29 -20.64
C ILE A 5 -1.71 -10.35 -20.64
N HIS A 6 -2.28 -11.01 -21.64
CA HIS A 6 -3.72 -11.27 -21.69
C HIS A 6 -4.02 -12.57 -20.98
N ILE A 7 -4.55 -12.48 -19.75
CA ILE A 7 -4.86 -13.66 -18.96
C ILE A 7 -6.22 -14.26 -19.35
N GLY A 8 -6.32 -15.60 -19.36
CA GLY A 8 -7.56 -16.33 -19.59
C GLY A 8 -8.13 -16.16 -20.98
N GLU A 9 -7.31 -16.19 -22.03
CA GLU A 9 -7.73 -16.00 -23.41
C GLU A 9 -8.74 -17.08 -23.86
N GLU A 10 -8.48 -18.34 -23.52
CA GLU A 10 -9.38 -19.44 -23.83
C GLU A 10 -10.64 -19.40 -22.97
N LEU A 11 -10.50 -19.17 -21.67
CA LEU A 11 -11.59 -19.17 -20.71
C LEU A 11 -12.60 -18.04 -20.94
N THR A 12 -12.10 -16.81 -21.13
CA THR A 12 -12.95 -15.62 -21.20
C THR A 12 -13.25 -15.15 -22.62
N ARG A 13 -12.48 -15.61 -23.61
CA ARG A 13 -12.55 -15.14 -25.01
C ARG A 13 -12.46 -13.62 -25.14
N GLY A 14 -11.68 -12.99 -24.26
CA GLY A 14 -11.52 -11.54 -24.24
C GLY A 14 -12.67 -10.75 -23.62
N LEU A 15 -13.69 -11.39 -23.05
CA LEU A 15 -14.86 -10.73 -22.45
C LEU A 15 -14.64 -10.33 -20.97
N GLY A 16 -13.48 -10.70 -20.40
CA GLY A 16 -13.16 -10.44 -19.00
C GLY A 16 -13.86 -11.39 -18.01
N ALA A 17 -13.62 -11.21 -16.71
CA ALA A 17 -14.11 -12.09 -15.65
C ALA A 17 -15.55 -11.77 -15.17
N GLY A 18 -16.17 -10.72 -15.65
CA GLY A 18 -17.58 -10.40 -15.39
C GLY A 18 -17.96 -10.29 -13.92
N ALA A 19 -17.20 -9.61 -13.11
CA ALA A 19 -17.39 -9.46 -11.65
C ALA A 19 -17.39 -10.81 -10.87
N ASN A 20 -16.85 -11.89 -11.44
CA ASN A 20 -16.66 -13.17 -10.76
C ASN A 20 -15.17 -13.43 -10.47
N PRO A 21 -14.75 -13.39 -9.19
CA PRO A 21 -13.34 -13.62 -8.81
C PRO A 21 -12.83 -15.02 -9.16
N GLU A 22 -13.69 -16.06 -9.16
CA GLU A 22 -13.28 -17.42 -9.53
C GLU A 22 -12.83 -17.48 -10.99
N ILE A 23 -13.53 -16.77 -11.89
CA ILE A 23 -13.11 -16.67 -13.30
C ILE A 23 -11.80 -15.90 -13.42
N GLY A 24 -11.60 -14.84 -12.63
CA GLY A 24 -10.36 -14.09 -12.59
C GLY A 24 -9.17 -14.94 -12.12
N CYS A 25 -9.38 -15.76 -11.11
CA CYS A 25 -8.40 -16.72 -10.60
C CYS A 25 -8.03 -17.77 -11.67
N GLN A 26 -9.03 -18.40 -12.28
CA GLN A 26 -8.82 -19.40 -13.34
C GLN A 26 -8.10 -18.79 -14.55
N ALA A 27 -8.43 -17.56 -14.93
CA ALA A 27 -7.77 -16.84 -16.01
C ALA A 27 -6.28 -16.59 -15.72
N ALA A 28 -5.94 -16.25 -14.49
CA ALA A 28 -4.54 -16.09 -14.09
C ALA A 28 -3.79 -17.43 -14.04
N GLU A 29 -4.44 -18.50 -13.57
CA GLU A 29 -3.86 -19.85 -13.57
C GLU A 29 -3.60 -20.37 -14.99
N GLU A 30 -4.49 -20.11 -15.95
CA GLU A 30 -4.28 -20.44 -17.37
C GLU A 30 -2.97 -19.80 -17.91
N SER A 31 -2.69 -18.56 -17.48
CA SER A 31 -1.52 -17.80 -17.93
C SER A 31 -0.34 -17.83 -16.96
N ARG A 32 -0.34 -18.78 -15.99
CA ARG A 32 0.65 -18.88 -14.92
C ARG A 32 2.11 -18.89 -15.41
N SER A 33 2.40 -19.61 -16.50
CA SER A 33 3.72 -19.70 -17.07
C SER A 33 4.22 -18.38 -17.66
N GLU A 34 3.35 -17.62 -18.32
CA GLU A 34 3.68 -16.31 -18.88
C GLU A 34 3.92 -15.27 -17.79
N ILE A 35 3.08 -15.30 -16.74
CA ILE A 35 3.24 -14.42 -15.57
C ILE A 35 4.58 -14.71 -14.89
N ARG A 36 4.90 -15.99 -14.67
CA ARG A 36 6.18 -16.41 -14.07
C ARG A 36 7.37 -15.95 -14.89
N GLU A 37 7.33 -16.12 -16.21
CA GLU A 37 8.40 -15.66 -17.10
C GLU A 37 8.58 -14.15 -17.05
N ALA A 38 7.47 -13.40 -16.94
CA ALA A 38 7.52 -11.96 -16.84
C ALA A 38 8.15 -11.45 -15.53
N LEU A 39 8.10 -12.24 -14.47
CA LEU A 39 8.59 -11.90 -13.13
C LEU A 39 9.95 -12.55 -12.79
N ALA A 40 10.53 -13.35 -13.68
CA ALA A 40 11.65 -14.25 -13.39
C ALA A 40 12.89 -13.61 -12.76
N GLU A 41 13.17 -12.34 -13.03
CA GLU A 41 14.35 -11.62 -12.53
C GLU A 41 14.02 -10.55 -11.47
N ALA A 42 12.80 -10.57 -10.92
CA ALA A 42 12.37 -9.55 -9.99
C ALA A 42 12.84 -9.86 -8.55
N ASP A 43 13.53 -8.92 -7.92
CA ASP A 43 13.83 -8.94 -6.48
C ASP A 43 12.63 -8.49 -5.63
N MET A 44 11.78 -7.61 -6.19
CA MET A 44 10.58 -7.09 -5.55
C MET A 44 9.44 -6.98 -6.56
N VAL A 45 8.24 -7.33 -6.14
CA VAL A 45 7.02 -7.25 -6.94
C VAL A 45 5.94 -6.49 -6.20
N PHE A 46 5.43 -5.44 -6.81
CA PHE A 46 4.19 -4.80 -6.37
C PHE A 46 3.01 -5.37 -7.13
N VAL A 47 2.08 -5.95 -6.38
CA VAL A 47 0.80 -6.41 -6.91
C VAL A 47 -0.25 -5.36 -6.59
N THR A 48 -0.78 -4.70 -7.63
CA THR A 48 -1.78 -3.64 -7.45
C THR A 48 -3.06 -3.96 -8.20
N ALA A 49 -4.17 -3.76 -7.52
CA ALA A 49 -5.49 -4.01 -8.08
C ALA A 49 -6.58 -3.19 -7.37
N GLY A 50 -7.69 -2.95 -8.07
CA GLY A 50 -8.95 -2.58 -7.44
C GLY A 50 -9.71 -3.85 -7.06
N GLU A 51 -9.96 -4.01 -5.77
CA GLU A 51 -10.70 -5.15 -5.23
C GLU A 51 -12.23 -5.01 -5.41
N GLY A 52 -12.93 -6.13 -5.38
CA GLY A 52 -14.39 -6.19 -5.54
C GLY A 52 -14.87 -6.44 -6.98
N GLY A 53 -13.94 -6.52 -7.94
CA GLY A 53 -14.19 -6.97 -9.30
C GLY A 53 -13.85 -8.45 -9.50
N GLY A 54 -13.96 -8.94 -10.72
CA GLY A 54 -13.61 -10.33 -11.04
C GLY A 54 -12.10 -10.50 -11.25
N THR A 55 -11.50 -9.69 -12.14
CA THR A 55 -10.09 -9.87 -12.53
C THR A 55 -9.14 -9.47 -11.41
N GLY A 56 -9.24 -8.25 -10.84
CA GLY A 56 -8.35 -7.81 -9.77
C GLY A 56 -8.41 -8.74 -8.57
N THR A 57 -9.61 -8.97 -8.05
CA THR A 57 -9.85 -9.79 -6.86
C THR A 57 -9.41 -11.25 -7.03
N GLY A 58 -9.62 -11.83 -8.23
CA GLY A 58 -9.29 -13.23 -8.49
C GLY A 58 -7.85 -13.45 -8.92
N ALA A 59 -7.29 -12.58 -9.77
CA ALA A 59 -5.97 -12.79 -10.33
C ALA A 59 -4.83 -12.32 -9.42
N ALA A 60 -5.05 -11.26 -8.62
CA ALA A 60 -3.99 -10.71 -7.75
C ALA A 60 -3.38 -11.76 -6.80
N PRO A 61 -4.17 -12.63 -6.11
CA PRO A 61 -3.60 -13.68 -5.27
C PRO A 61 -2.72 -14.67 -6.04
N VAL A 62 -3.08 -15.03 -7.27
CA VAL A 62 -2.31 -15.94 -8.13
C VAL A 62 -0.99 -15.29 -8.53
N VAL A 63 -1.01 -14.04 -8.98
CA VAL A 63 0.20 -13.28 -9.32
C VAL A 63 1.12 -13.16 -8.11
N ALA A 64 0.56 -12.85 -6.95
CA ALA A 64 1.31 -12.74 -5.70
C ALA A 64 1.96 -14.08 -5.30
N GLU A 65 1.24 -15.19 -5.42
CA GLU A 65 1.77 -16.53 -5.16
C GLU A 65 2.97 -16.85 -6.06
N ILE A 66 2.84 -16.59 -7.36
CA ILE A 66 3.95 -16.80 -8.31
C ILE A 66 5.16 -15.95 -7.91
N ALA A 67 4.96 -14.66 -7.62
CA ALA A 67 6.04 -13.76 -7.25
C ALA A 67 6.76 -14.20 -5.97
N ARG A 68 5.99 -14.53 -4.92
CA ARG A 68 6.53 -14.87 -3.61
C ARG A 68 7.08 -16.30 -3.54
N GLU A 69 6.30 -17.29 -4.00
CA GLU A 69 6.62 -18.71 -3.79
C GLU A 69 7.49 -19.30 -4.90
N GLU A 70 7.30 -18.88 -6.18
CA GLU A 70 8.06 -19.46 -7.30
C GLU A 70 9.29 -18.63 -7.66
N ILE A 71 9.19 -17.30 -7.62
CA ILE A 71 10.31 -16.40 -7.92
C ILE A 71 11.13 -16.10 -6.66
N GLY A 72 10.49 -16.01 -5.48
CA GLY A 72 11.14 -15.65 -4.22
C GLY A 72 11.33 -14.13 -4.05
N ALA A 73 10.62 -13.34 -4.84
CA ALA A 73 10.63 -11.88 -4.75
C ALA A 73 9.94 -11.40 -3.48
N LEU A 74 10.42 -10.28 -2.91
CA LEU A 74 9.66 -9.55 -1.89
C LEU A 74 8.35 -9.05 -2.51
N THR A 75 7.22 -9.56 -2.04
CA THR A 75 5.92 -9.32 -2.67
C THR A 75 5.04 -8.41 -1.81
N VAL A 76 4.71 -7.24 -2.33
CA VAL A 76 3.90 -6.22 -1.65
C VAL A 76 2.60 -6.01 -2.42
N GLY A 77 1.47 -6.27 -1.77
CA GLY A 77 0.15 -5.93 -2.28
C GLY A 77 -0.22 -4.49 -1.91
N ILE A 78 -0.66 -3.70 -2.88
CA ILE A 78 -1.23 -2.37 -2.65
C ILE A 78 -2.54 -2.31 -3.42
N VAL A 79 -3.66 -2.38 -2.71
CA VAL A 79 -4.99 -2.53 -3.33
C VAL A 79 -5.98 -1.50 -2.81
N THR A 80 -7.00 -1.21 -3.61
CA THR A 80 -8.11 -0.36 -3.17
C THR A 80 -9.36 -1.17 -2.89
N LYS A 81 -10.11 -0.81 -1.84
CA LYS A 81 -11.48 -1.26 -1.62
C LYS A 81 -12.47 -0.31 -2.31
N PRO A 82 -13.58 -0.83 -2.89
CA PRO A 82 -14.54 -0.02 -3.62
C PRO A 82 -15.20 1.04 -2.73
N PHE A 83 -15.69 2.10 -3.36
CA PHE A 83 -16.56 3.06 -2.71
C PHE A 83 -17.87 2.42 -2.23
N GLY A 84 -18.45 2.93 -1.15
CA GLY A 84 -19.69 2.43 -0.60
C GLY A 84 -20.86 2.44 -1.56
N PHE A 85 -20.92 3.42 -2.47
CA PHE A 85 -21.95 3.51 -3.51
C PHE A 85 -21.87 2.42 -4.59
N GLU A 86 -20.71 1.71 -4.71
CA GLU A 86 -20.56 0.61 -5.67
C GLU A 86 -21.29 -0.68 -5.24
N GLY A 87 -21.78 -0.71 -4.02
CA GLY A 87 -22.71 -1.71 -3.53
C GLY A 87 -22.10 -2.80 -2.65
N ARG A 88 -22.99 -3.44 -1.89
CA ARG A 88 -22.61 -4.40 -0.83
C ARG A 88 -21.93 -5.67 -1.39
N VAL A 89 -22.36 -6.14 -2.54
CA VAL A 89 -21.79 -7.36 -3.16
C VAL A 89 -20.31 -7.12 -3.46
N ARG A 90 -20.01 -5.98 -4.08
CA ARG A 90 -18.67 -5.59 -4.46
C ARG A 90 -17.76 -5.40 -3.25
N ARG A 91 -18.29 -4.83 -2.16
CA ARG A 91 -17.57 -4.69 -0.88
C ARG A 91 -17.23 -6.06 -0.28
N ASN A 92 -18.19 -6.98 -0.21
CA ASN A 92 -17.95 -8.31 0.33
C ASN A 92 -16.91 -9.09 -0.50
N GLN A 93 -16.96 -8.97 -1.83
CA GLN A 93 -15.94 -9.56 -2.71
C GLN A 93 -14.56 -8.95 -2.46
N ALA A 94 -14.48 -7.63 -2.25
CA ALA A 94 -13.23 -6.96 -1.93
C ALA A 94 -12.63 -7.42 -0.60
N GLU A 95 -13.45 -7.61 0.42
CA GLU A 95 -13.00 -8.14 1.72
C GLU A 95 -12.43 -9.55 1.57
N GLN A 96 -13.14 -10.45 0.87
CA GLN A 96 -12.65 -11.80 0.60
C GLN A 96 -11.37 -11.80 -0.24
N GLY A 97 -11.26 -10.91 -1.24
CA GLY A 97 -10.06 -10.75 -2.07
C GLY A 97 -8.86 -10.28 -1.25
N CYS A 98 -9.04 -9.29 -0.40
CA CYS A 98 -7.99 -8.81 0.52
C CYS A 98 -7.54 -9.93 1.47
N ASP A 99 -8.46 -10.73 2.02
CA ASP A 99 -8.13 -11.85 2.90
C ASP A 99 -7.30 -12.93 2.17
N LEU A 100 -7.66 -13.27 0.94
CA LEU A 100 -6.91 -14.21 0.11
C LEU A 100 -5.53 -13.65 -0.28
N LEU A 101 -5.48 -12.40 -0.72
CA LEU A 101 -4.24 -11.75 -1.13
C LEU A 101 -3.27 -11.61 0.06
N SER A 102 -3.77 -11.31 1.26
CA SER A 102 -2.95 -11.17 2.47
C SER A 102 -2.13 -12.42 2.81
N GLN A 103 -2.63 -13.60 2.43
CA GLN A 103 -1.95 -14.89 2.64
C GLN A 103 -0.84 -15.15 1.59
N LYS A 104 -0.88 -14.42 0.46
CA LYS A 104 0.01 -14.63 -0.68
C LYS A 104 1.09 -13.55 -0.84
N VAL A 105 1.00 -12.45 -0.09
CA VAL A 105 2.00 -11.38 -0.08
C VAL A 105 2.82 -11.37 1.21
N ASP A 106 3.97 -10.70 1.21
CA ASP A 106 4.72 -10.41 2.44
C ASP A 106 4.08 -9.27 3.23
N THR A 107 3.60 -8.26 2.50
CA THR A 107 2.94 -7.08 3.06
C THR A 107 1.73 -6.72 2.22
N LEU A 108 0.60 -6.44 2.86
CA LEU A 108 -0.61 -5.94 2.21
C LEU A 108 -0.96 -4.54 2.73
N ILE A 109 -1.01 -3.58 1.83
CA ILE A 109 -1.52 -2.23 2.06
C ILE A 109 -2.89 -2.14 1.40
N VAL A 110 -3.91 -1.82 2.19
CA VAL A 110 -5.28 -1.65 1.71
C VAL A 110 -5.69 -0.19 1.83
N ILE A 111 -6.20 0.37 0.74
CA ILE A 111 -6.66 1.75 0.66
C ILE A 111 -8.18 1.74 0.48
N PRO A 112 -8.97 2.06 1.52
CA PRO A 112 -10.42 2.15 1.39
C PRO A 112 -10.79 3.44 0.62
N ASN A 113 -11.41 3.31 -0.56
CA ASN A 113 -11.81 4.48 -1.36
C ASN A 113 -12.77 5.40 -0.60
N ASP A 114 -13.60 4.88 0.32
CA ASP A 114 -14.49 5.69 1.15
C ASP A 114 -13.72 6.73 2.00
N ARG A 115 -12.48 6.42 2.41
CA ARG A 115 -11.64 7.36 3.14
C ARG A 115 -11.17 8.55 2.31
N LEU A 116 -11.06 8.36 0.99
CA LEU A 116 -10.75 9.45 0.09
C LEU A 116 -11.87 10.49 0.06
N LEU A 117 -13.13 10.07 0.28
CA LEU A 117 -14.27 10.99 0.35
C LEU A 117 -14.20 11.98 1.52
N GLU A 118 -13.42 11.67 2.55
CA GLU A 118 -13.24 12.54 3.72
C GLU A 118 -12.30 13.72 3.42
N VAL A 119 -11.41 13.58 2.43
CA VAL A 119 -10.39 14.57 2.09
C VAL A 119 -10.66 15.33 0.79
N ILE A 120 -11.61 14.89 -0.03
CA ILE A 120 -11.96 15.54 -1.30
C ILE A 120 -13.11 16.56 -1.12
N ASP A 121 -13.15 17.55 -2.02
CA ASP A 121 -14.25 18.53 -2.05
C ASP A 121 -15.57 17.84 -2.42
N LYS A 122 -16.66 18.23 -1.77
CA LYS A 122 -18.03 17.74 -2.06
C LYS A 122 -18.48 17.95 -3.51
N LYS A 123 -17.80 18.83 -4.25
CA LYS A 123 -18.05 19.08 -5.67
C LYS A 123 -17.23 18.22 -6.61
N THR A 124 -16.33 17.35 -6.08
CA THR A 124 -15.51 16.47 -6.87
C THR A 124 -16.38 15.50 -7.67
N SER A 125 -16.11 15.39 -8.97
CA SER A 125 -16.84 14.44 -9.82
C SER A 125 -16.48 13.00 -9.49
N ALA A 126 -17.38 12.05 -9.82
CA ALA A 126 -17.07 10.62 -9.66
C ALA A 126 -15.80 10.21 -10.43
N LEU A 127 -15.60 10.76 -11.63
CA LEU A 127 -14.40 10.49 -12.42
C LEU A 127 -13.13 10.96 -11.70
N ASP A 128 -13.17 12.14 -11.10
CA ASP A 128 -12.02 12.68 -10.37
C ASP A 128 -11.77 11.92 -9.06
N ALA A 129 -12.82 11.43 -8.40
CA ALA A 129 -12.69 10.56 -7.23
C ALA A 129 -11.93 9.26 -7.56
N PHE A 130 -12.22 8.62 -8.70
CA PHE A 130 -11.46 7.45 -9.16
C PHE A 130 -10.01 7.81 -9.53
N ARG A 131 -9.79 8.96 -10.17
CA ARG A 131 -8.42 9.42 -10.45
C ARG A 131 -7.61 9.66 -9.18
N ILE A 132 -8.23 10.18 -8.13
CA ILE A 132 -7.58 10.36 -6.81
C ILE A 132 -7.23 8.99 -6.21
N ALA A 133 -8.10 7.98 -6.33
CA ALA A 133 -7.80 6.63 -5.88
C ALA A 133 -6.59 6.03 -6.65
N ASP A 134 -6.56 6.16 -7.97
CA ASP A 134 -5.45 5.72 -8.80
C ASP A 134 -4.15 6.46 -8.45
N ASP A 135 -4.23 7.78 -8.21
CA ASP A 135 -3.07 8.59 -7.82
C ASP A 135 -2.55 8.21 -6.44
N THR A 136 -3.43 7.87 -5.52
CA THR A 136 -3.06 7.37 -4.18
C THR A 136 -2.30 6.04 -4.27
N LEU A 137 -2.76 5.09 -5.09
CA LEU A 137 -2.03 3.86 -5.38
C LEU A 137 -0.64 4.15 -5.97
N ARG A 138 -0.58 5.03 -6.96
CA ARG A 138 0.68 5.45 -7.59
C ARG A 138 1.64 6.06 -6.57
N GLN A 139 1.17 6.97 -5.73
CA GLN A 139 1.98 7.59 -4.68
C GLN A 139 2.47 6.56 -3.66
N GLY A 140 1.65 5.58 -3.32
CA GLY A 140 2.02 4.48 -2.42
C GLY A 140 3.18 3.66 -2.97
N ILE A 141 3.09 3.23 -4.23
CA ILE A 141 4.15 2.50 -4.91
C ILE A 141 5.40 3.38 -5.02
N GLN A 142 5.23 4.61 -5.45
CA GLN A 142 6.32 5.56 -5.65
C GLN A 142 7.06 5.83 -4.33
N GLY A 143 6.35 6.03 -3.22
CA GLY A 143 6.96 6.28 -1.91
C GLY A 143 7.91 5.18 -1.44
N VAL A 144 7.69 3.93 -1.86
CA VAL A 144 8.61 2.81 -1.58
C VAL A 144 9.71 2.73 -2.64
N THR A 145 9.32 2.86 -3.91
CA THR A 145 10.24 2.69 -5.04
C THR A 145 11.31 3.77 -5.05
N ASP A 146 10.93 5.01 -4.80
CA ASP A 146 11.85 6.16 -4.79
C ASP A 146 12.96 5.98 -3.75
N LEU A 147 12.68 5.35 -2.62
CA LEU A 147 13.67 5.04 -1.58
C LEU A 147 14.78 4.09 -2.06
N ILE A 148 14.47 3.23 -3.03
CA ILE A 148 15.40 2.24 -3.59
C ILE A 148 16.12 2.79 -4.82
N THR A 149 15.38 3.53 -5.68
CA THR A 149 15.83 3.85 -7.03
C THR A 149 16.42 5.25 -7.16
N ILE A 150 16.04 6.18 -6.28
CA ILE A 150 16.52 7.56 -6.34
C ILE A 150 17.67 7.74 -5.35
N PRO A 151 18.88 8.11 -5.82
CA PRO A 151 19.97 8.44 -4.92
C PRO A 151 19.59 9.64 -4.03
N GLY A 152 19.49 9.40 -2.75
CA GLY A 152 19.18 10.42 -1.74
C GLY A 152 20.40 10.84 -0.91
N LEU A 153 20.21 11.73 0.04
CA LEU A 153 21.22 12.07 1.02
C LEU A 153 21.44 10.93 2.02
N ILE A 154 20.35 10.26 2.39
CA ILE A 154 20.36 9.02 3.18
C ILE A 154 19.61 7.97 2.36
N ASN A 155 20.38 7.03 1.83
CA ASN A 155 19.85 5.95 1.01
C ASN A 155 19.49 4.76 1.89
N LEU A 156 18.36 4.17 1.61
CA LEU A 156 18.01 2.86 2.11
C LEU A 156 18.41 1.80 1.10
N ASP A 157 19.05 0.75 1.57
CA ASP A 157 19.28 -0.41 0.72
C ASP A 157 18.04 -1.32 0.68
N PHE A 158 18.04 -2.23 -0.29
CA PHE A 158 16.93 -3.17 -0.43
C PHE A 158 16.78 -4.09 0.80
N ALA A 159 17.87 -4.37 1.52
CA ALA A 159 17.83 -5.20 2.72
C ALA A 159 17.08 -4.52 3.87
N ASP A 160 17.19 -3.19 3.99
CA ASP A 160 16.45 -2.41 4.97
C ASP A 160 14.95 -2.49 4.73
N ILE A 161 14.54 -2.27 3.48
CA ILE A 161 13.12 -2.35 3.08
C ILE A 161 12.58 -3.76 3.28
N ARG A 162 13.36 -4.77 2.90
CA ARG A 162 13.02 -6.17 3.13
C ARG A 162 12.82 -6.48 4.61
N THR A 163 13.61 -5.91 5.50
CA THR A 163 13.49 -6.11 6.96
C THR A 163 12.16 -5.58 7.50
N VAL A 164 11.66 -4.46 6.98
CA VAL A 164 10.37 -3.90 7.38
C VAL A 164 9.21 -4.67 6.78
N MET A 165 9.30 -5.06 5.51
CA MET A 165 8.16 -5.54 4.73
C MET A 165 8.03 -7.05 4.65
N LYS A 166 9.12 -7.83 4.83
CA LYS A 166 9.05 -9.28 4.72
C LYS A 166 8.21 -9.87 5.85
N ASP A 167 7.24 -10.71 5.48
CA ASP A 167 6.31 -11.40 6.40
C ASP A 167 5.64 -10.43 7.40
N ALA A 168 5.37 -9.20 6.97
CA ALA A 168 4.84 -8.16 7.83
C ALA A 168 3.30 -8.20 7.97
N GLY A 169 2.62 -8.90 7.07
CA GLY A 169 1.17 -8.98 7.06
C GLY A 169 0.53 -7.65 6.63
N THR A 170 -0.45 -7.16 7.37
CA THR A 170 -1.08 -5.88 7.05
C THR A 170 -0.18 -4.71 7.39
N ALA A 171 -0.04 -3.79 6.45
CA ALA A 171 0.65 -2.52 6.65
C ALA A 171 -0.32 -1.35 6.47
N MET A 172 -0.02 -0.26 7.15
CA MET A 172 -0.71 1.01 6.98
C MET A 172 0.23 2.00 6.33
N MET A 173 -0.31 2.82 5.43
CA MET A 173 0.44 3.83 4.72
C MET A 173 -0.21 5.20 4.89
N GLY A 174 0.56 6.18 5.29
CA GLY A 174 0.14 7.57 5.32
C GLY A 174 1.06 8.44 4.47
N ILE A 175 0.48 9.44 3.82
CA ILE A 175 1.20 10.40 2.99
C ILE A 175 0.80 11.79 3.46
N GLY A 176 1.78 12.66 3.64
CA GLY A 176 1.59 14.07 3.91
C GLY A 176 2.40 14.92 2.94
N LEU A 177 1.82 16.03 2.50
CA LEU A 177 2.44 17.02 1.63
C LEU A 177 2.13 18.41 2.16
N SER A 178 3.17 19.19 2.41
CA SER A 178 3.01 20.57 2.87
C SER A 178 4.10 21.48 2.31
N SER A 179 3.85 22.78 2.36
CA SER A 179 4.78 23.84 1.95
C SER A 179 4.75 24.99 2.96
N GLY A 180 5.76 25.86 2.92
CA GLY A 180 5.88 27.01 3.84
C GLY A 180 6.69 26.74 5.08
N GLU A 181 6.52 27.55 6.14
CA GLU A 181 7.44 27.64 7.28
C GLU A 181 7.50 26.37 8.13
N ASN A 182 6.37 25.66 8.32
CA ASN A 182 6.29 24.43 9.12
C ASN A 182 6.07 23.19 8.25
N ARG A 183 6.48 23.22 6.98
CA ARG A 183 6.17 22.22 5.96
C ARG A 183 6.47 20.77 6.36
N ALA A 184 7.61 20.53 7.02
CA ALA A 184 8.01 19.18 7.43
C ALA A 184 7.16 18.66 8.60
N LEU A 185 6.90 19.49 9.60
CA LEU A 185 6.03 19.15 10.72
C LEU A 185 4.59 18.88 10.26
N ASP A 186 4.05 19.78 9.44
CA ASP A 186 2.68 19.65 8.92
C ASP A 186 2.53 18.41 8.04
N ALA A 187 3.53 18.13 7.17
CA ALA A 187 3.54 16.92 6.35
C ALA A 187 3.64 15.64 7.22
N ALA A 188 4.47 15.65 8.29
CA ALA A 188 4.56 14.52 9.20
C ALA A 188 3.24 14.27 9.96
N GLN A 189 2.60 15.32 10.42
CA GLN A 189 1.28 15.23 11.06
C GLN A 189 0.21 14.72 10.09
N GLN A 190 0.21 15.20 8.84
CA GLN A 190 -0.69 14.69 7.81
C GLN A 190 -0.43 13.21 7.52
N ALA A 191 0.82 12.79 7.40
CA ALA A 191 1.15 11.39 7.13
C ALA A 191 0.74 10.46 8.29
N THR A 192 1.00 10.85 9.53
CA THR A 192 0.68 10.04 10.72
C THR A 192 -0.81 10.02 11.07
N ASN A 193 -1.57 11.05 10.67
CA ASN A 193 -3.01 11.16 10.87
C ASN A 193 -3.80 11.03 9.55
N SER A 194 -3.18 10.49 8.52
CA SER A 194 -3.79 10.39 7.20
C SER A 194 -5.15 9.67 7.26
N ALA A 195 -6.15 10.23 6.59
CA ALA A 195 -7.45 9.57 6.42
C ALA A 195 -7.34 8.23 5.68
N LEU A 196 -6.24 8.00 4.95
CA LEU A 196 -5.94 6.72 4.28
C LEU A 196 -5.62 5.59 5.26
N LEU A 197 -5.28 5.91 6.51
CA LEU A 197 -5.04 4.93 7.55
C LEU A 197 -6.40 4.38 8.04
N GLU A 198 -6.62 3.08 7.95
CA GLU A 198 -7.82 2.44 8.56
C GLU A 198 -7.80 2.57 10.10
N ALA A 199 -6.61 2.70 10.69
CA ALA A 199 -6.38 2.91 12.10
C ALA A 199 -5.12 3.78 12.33
N SER A 200 -4.86 4.16 13.56
CA SER A 200 -3.61 4.86 13.93
C SER A 200 -2.40 3.95 13.70
N ILE A 201 -1.24 4.53 13.34
CA ILE A 201 0.04 3.81 13.29
C ILE A 201 0.53 3.42 14.70
N ALA A 202 -0.21 3.78 15.74
CA ALA A 202 0.10 3.42 17.11
C ALA A 202 0.19 1.90 17.29
N GLY A 203 1.28 1.45 17.90
CA GLY A 203 1.54 0.02 18.10
C GLY A 203 2.21 -0.68 16.93
N ALA A 204 2.55 0.03 15.85
CA ALA A 204 3.43 -0.51 14.81
C ALA A 204 4.83 -0.77 15.38
N SER A 205 5.34 -1.98 15.17
CA SER A 205 6.68 -2.36 15.65
C SER A 205 7.79 -2.10 14.64
N ARG A 206 7.43 -1.83 13.38
CA ARG A 206 8.35 -1.48 12.30
C ARG A 206 7.75 -0.35 11.48
N VAL A 207 8.55 0.68 11.22
CA VAL A 207 8.13 1.86 10.45
C VAL A 207 9.18 2.18 9.41
N LEU A 208 8.75 2.32 8.17
CA LEU A 208 9.52 2.90 7.10
C LEU A 208 9.04 4.34 6.92
N PHE A 209 9.95 5.28 7.06
CA PHE A 209 9.67 6.70 6.97
C PHE A 209 10.54 7.33 5.89
N SER A 210 9.91 8.03 4.97
CA SER A 210 10.58 8.70 3.86
C SER A 210 10.24 10.18 3.88
N ILE A 211 11.26 11.03 3.73
CA ILE A 211 11.11 12.47 3.55
C ILE A 211 11.70 12.89 2.20
N SER A 212 10.91 13.58 1.39
CA SER A 212 11.33 14.13 0.10
C SER A 212 11.09 15.64 0.10
N GLY A 213 12.07 16.40 -0.35
CA GLY A 213 11.98 17.86 -0.42
C GLY A 213 13.04 18.46 -1.31
N GLY A 214 13.00 19.77 -1.51
CA GLY A 214 13.99 20.52 -2.26
C GLY A 214 15.37 20.53 -1.56
N PRO A 215 16.40 21.08 -2.23
CA PRO A 215 17.75 21.17 -1.68
C PRO A 215 17.88 22.12 -0.46
N ASP A 216 16.83 22.86 -0.17
CA ASP A 216 16.68 23.76 0.98
C ASP A 216 16.16 23.07 2.25
N LEU A 217 15.83 21.76 2.16
CA LEU A 217 15.37 20.97 3.30
C LEU A 217 16.44 20.90 4.38
N THR A 218 16.15 21.46 5.55
CA THR A 218 17.10 21.59 6.66
C THR A 218 17.11 20.36 7.58
N LEU A 219 18.20 20.15 8.28
CA LEU A 219 18.31 19.07 9.27
C LEU A 219 17.30 19.23 10.42
N THR A 220 16.98 20.46 10.80
CA THR A 220 15.99 20.75 11.85
C THR A 220 14.59 20.28 11.42
N GLU A 221 14.19 20.57 10.17
CA GLU A 221 12.92 20.09 9.63
C GLU A 221 12.85 18.57 9.59
N VAL A 222 13.94 17.91 9.22
CA VAL A 222 14.03 16.44 9.22
C VAL A 222 13.90 15.86 10.63
N ASP A 223 14.58 16.44 11.64
CA ASP A 223 14.50 16.01 13.04
C ASP A 223 13.08 16.19 13.61
N GLU A 224 12.43 17.30 13.33
CA GLU A 224 11.05 17.56 13.76
C GLU A 224 10.05 16.55 13.15
N ALA A 225 10.21 16.26 11.86
CA ALA A 225 9.38 15.26 11.18
C ALA A 225 9.60 13.86 11.76
N ALA A 226 10.87 13.47 11.96
CA ALA A 226 11.22 12.15 12.51
C ALA A 226 10.65 11.96 13.92
N ARG A 227 10.79 12.95 14.80
CA ARG A 227 10.21 12.92 16.17
C ARG A 227 8.68 12.81 16.14
N THR A 228 8.04 13.46 15.19
CA THR A 228 6.57 13.38 15.03
C THR A 228 6.12 11.97 14.67
N VAL A 229 6.85 11.31 13.76
CA VAL A 229 6.57 9.91 13.37
C VAL A 229 6.88 8.95 14.52
N GLU A 230 8.03 9.13 15.19
CA GLU A 230 8.47 8.30 16.32
C GLU A 230 7.45 8.35 17.47
N ALA A 231 6.93 9.53 17.80
CA ALA A 231 5.93 9.70 18.85
C ALA A 231 4.60 8.97 18.58
N CYS A 232 4.32 8.60 17.32
CA CYS A 232 3.12 7.88 16.93
C CYS A 232 3.30 6.35 16.86
N ALA A 233 4.54 5.83 16.86
CA ALA A 233 4.84 4.40 16.77
C ALA A 233 4.93 3.74 18.16
N ASP A 234 5.19 2.42 18.21
CA ASP A 234 5.52 1.73 19.48
C ASP A 234 6.86 2.24 20.02
N GLU A 235 7.02 2.34 21.34
CA GLU A 235 8.25 2.82 21.99
C GLU A 235 9.52 2.04 21.56
N ASN A 236 9.36 0.78 21.16
CA ASN A 236 10.44 -0.08 20.69
C ASN A 236 10.38 -0.31 19.18
N ALA A 237 9.69 0.56 18.43
CA ALA A 237 9.58 0.40 16.99
C ALA A 237 10.94 0.50 16.31
N ASN A 238 11.21 -0.39 15.37
CA ASN A 238 12.33 -0.23 14.45
C ASN A 238 11.94 0.76 13.35
N ILE A 239 12.51 1.97 13.41
CA ILE A 239 12.22 3.03 12.44
C ILE A 239 13.38 3.11 11.46
N ILE A 240 13.09 2.88 10.19
CA ILE A 240 14.03 3.01 9.09
C ILE A 240 13.67 4.28 8.32
N TYR A 241 14.67 5.12 8.09
CA TYR A 241 14.50 6.46 7.57
C TYR A 241 15.32 6.67 6.29
N GLY A 242 14.67 7.27 5.27
CA GLY A 242 15.32 7.69 4.04
C GLY A 242 15.02 9.14 3.70
N GLN A 243 16.00 9.81 3.07
CA GLN A 243 15.86 11.20 2.64
C GLN A 243 16.21 11.37 1.17
N ILE A 244 15.25 11.90 0.41
CA ILE A 244 15.37 12.15 -1.03
C ILE A 244 15.39 13.65 -1.27
N ILE A 245 16.34 14.10 -2.06
CA ILE A 245 16.37 15.49 -2.56
C ILE A 245 15.77 15.50 -3.96
N ASP A 246 14.66 16.21 -4.14
CA ASP A 246 13.96 16.38 -5.41
C ASP A 246 13.77 17.88 -5.69
N GLU A 247 14.57 18.41 -6.63
CA GLU A 247 14.53 19.82 -7.00
C GLU A 247 13.16 20.25 -7.53
N SER A 248 12.38 19.32 -8.08
CA SER A 248 11.05 19.62 -8.62
C SER A 248 10.01 19.95 -7.54
N MET A 249 10.29 19.63 -6.29
CA MET A 249 9.38 19.88 -5.16
C MET A 249 9.37 21.34 -4.70
N GLY A 250 10.39 22.14 -5.10
CA GLY A 250 10.49 23.53 -4.68
C GLY A 250 10.50 23.68 -3.17
N ASP A 251 9.56 24.45 -2.62
CA ASP A 251 9.38 24.67 -1.18
C ASP A 251 8.48 23.62 -0.48
N SER A 252 8.08 22.59 -1.21
CA SER A 252 7.21 21.54 -0.65
C SER A 252 8.02 20.40 -0.03
N VAL A 253 7.45 19.77 0.99
CA VAL A 253 7.97 18.56 1.62
C VAL A 253 6.91 17.49 1.57
N ARG A 254 7.29 16.30 1.12
CA ARG A 254 6.45 15.09 1.15
C ARG A 254 7.02 14.12 2.17
N ILE A 255 6.12 13.59 2.99
CA ILE A 255 6.44 12.53 3.94
C ILE A 255 5.56 11.32 3.64
N THR A 256 6.19 10.16 3.51
CA THR A 256 5.51 8.88 3.40
C THR A 256 5.90 8.01 4.60
N VAL A 257 4.91 7.48 5.28
CA VAL A 257 5.07 6.58 6.42
C VAL A 257 4.43 5.26 6.08
N ILE A 258 5.15 4.16 6.22
CA ILE A 258 4.62 2.80 6.12
C ILE A 258 4.87 2.11 7.45
N ALA A 259 3.79 1.75 8.11
CA ALA A 259 3.81 1.14 9.42
C ALA A 259 3.37 -0.32 9.34
N THR A 260 4.15 -1.22 9.94
CA THR A 260 3.93 -2.67 9.92
C THR A 260 4.11 -3.29 11.29
N GLY A 261 3.82 -4.59 11.39
CA GLY A 261 4.06 -5.36 12.62
C GLY A 261 3.11 -4.99 13.75
N PHE A 262 1.87 -4.67 13.41
CA PHE A 262 0.82 -4.44 14.40
C PHE A 262 0.56 -5.72 15.19
N LYS A 263 0.49 -5.61 16.52
CA LYS A 263 0.06 -6.73 17.35
C LYS A 263 -1.41 -7.02 17.02
N VAL A 264 -1.69 -8.18 16.47
CA VAL A 264 -3.07 -8.66 16.30
C VAL A 264 -3.63 -8.83 17.71
N ASN A 265 -4.47 -7.89 18.14
CA ASN A 265 -5.28 -8.10 19.33
C ASN A 265 -6.22 -9.28 19.01
N ALA A 266 -5.92 -10.46 19.53
CA ALA A 266 -6.85 -11.57 19.49
C ALA A 266 -8.19 -11.05 20.03
N PRO A 267 -9.34 -11.34 19.35
CA PRO A 267 -10.62 -10.90 19.85
C PRO A 267 -10.76 -11.38 21.29
N GLN A 268 -10.97 -10.45 22.23
CA GLN A 268 -11.31 -10.80 23.60
C GLN A 268 -12.57 -11.67 23.52
N GLN A 269 -12.40 -12.98 23.66
CA GLN A 269 -13.52 -13.86 23.97
C GLN A 269 -14.13 -13.33 25.26
N SER A 270 -15.24 -12.60 25.12
CA SER A 270 -16.11 -12.31 26.24
C SER A 270 -16.53 -13.67 26.79
N ALA A 271 -15.92 -14.06 27.91
CA ALA A 271 -16.40 -15.17 28.72
C ALA A 271 -17.85 -14.85 29.09
N MET A 272 -18.80 -15.39 28.35
CA MET A 272 -20.16 -15.48 28.81
C MET A 272 -20.14 -16.45 30.00
N ASP A 273 -20.14 -15.89 31.19
CA ASP A 273 -20.48 -16.61 32.40
C ASP A 273 -21.89 -17.24 32.26
N PHE A 274 -21.94 -18.51 31.91
CA PHE A 274 -23.10 -19.34 32.12
C PHE A 274 -23.11 -19.80 33.60
N ASN A 275 -23.60 -18.93 34.45
CA ASN A 275 -24.09 -19.30 35.77
C ASN A 275 -25.51 -18.77 35.92
N ARG A 276 -26.50 -19.60 35.54
CA ARG A 276 -27.76 -19.82 36.27
C ARG A 276 -28.64 -20.86 35.58
#